data_63ae608e733e5d9e76d6d999fa72fd43
#
_entry.id   63ae608e733e5d9e76d6d999fa72fd43
#
_cell.length_a   1.000
_cell.length_b   1.000
_cell.length_c   1.000
_cell.angle_alpha   90.00
_cell.angle_beta   90.00
_cell.angle_gamma   90.00
#
_symmetry.space_group_name_H-M   'P 1'
#
loop_
_entity.id
_entity.type
_entity.pdbx_description
1 polymer ?
#
loop_
_entity_poly.entity_id
_entity_poly.type
_entity_poly.pdbx_seq_one_letter_code
_entity_poly.pdbx_strand_id
1 'polypeptide(L)'
;MIRWTLRLIAVFVLVGCVGPGPAAGPPPPSGTVPDALRLATLNVHYLRPANRRGIASMAEWDRRRHPLNAAFRAIDADIFALQEVGLFPCCAQNGPNPALDWLLQHNPNYGVAAHGPAAEFPQNQPILYRRDRVTLLDQGWFFFSEMPEVLATPGFAEGSYPTFANWATFRHRGEVLHVVNTHLDVTSWSNRRISSALVMHRIAPWLEAGERVVFMGDMNSFAFTRPVRVIENNGLALAPVRGPTFHFYRGLHLYGAIDHMAYSDGVTPVRDPVVVRQQFDGGWPSDHYPVFMDVVLE
;
A
#
# COMPACT_ATOMS: atom_id res chain seq x y z
N MET A 1 -35.44 14.67 -48.17
CA MET A 1 -35.37 15.56 -46.99
C MET A 1 -35.24 14.70 -45.76
N ILE A 2 -34.01 14.51 -45.28
CA ILE A 2 -33.72 13.68 -44.10
C ILE A 2 -33.47 14.63 -42.93
N ARG A 3 -34.38 14.57 -41.92
CA ARG A 3 -34.25 15.37 -40.69
C ARG A 3 -33.29 14.66 -39.74
N TRP A 4 -32.14 15.26 -39.50
CA TRP A 4 -31.20 14.87 -38.45
C TRP A 4 -31.68 15.46 -37.12
N THR A 5 -32.14 14.63 -36.21
CA THR A 5 -32.38 15.02 -34.82
C THR A 5 -31.09 14.86 -34.04
N LEU A 6 -30.42 15.97 -33.71
CA LEU A 6 -29.35 16.02 -32.73
C LEU A 6 -29.93 15.66 -31.32
N ARG A 7 -29.53 14.55 -30.78
CA ARG A 7 -29.71 14.26 -29.33
C ARG A 7 -28.54 14.88 -28.57
N LEU A 8 -28.80 15.98 -27.89
CA LEU A 8 -27.92 16.56 -26.89
C LEU A 8 -27.88 15.60 -25.70
N ILE A 9 -26.75 14.94 -25.49
CA ILE A 9 -26.46 14.23 -24.23
C ILE A 9 -25.96 15.29 -23.25
N ALA A 10 -26.80 15.69 -22.32
CA ALA A 10 -26.42 16.54 -21.19
C ALA A 10 -25.57 15.70 -20.22
N VAL A 11 -24.25 15.88 -20.24
CA VAL A 11 -23.36 15.38 -19.21
C VAL A 11 -23.51 16.27 -17.98
N PHE A 12 -24.26 15.84 -17.00
CA PHE A 12 -24.27 16.47 -15.67
C PHE A 12 -22.92 16.19 -15.01
N VAL A 13 -21.98 17.11 -15.11
CA VAL A 13 -20.82 17.14 -14.24
C VAL A 13 -21.30 17.65 -12.88
N LEU A 14 -21.51 16.74 -11.94
CA LEU A 14 -21.65 17.08 -10.54
C LEU A 14 -20.30 17.61 -10.04
N VAL A 15 -20.09 18.92 -10.18
CA VAL A 15 -19.03 19.63 -9.49
C VAL A 15 -19.48 19.72 -8.02
N GLY A 16 -19.21 18.66 -7.26
CA GLY A 16 -19.22 18.75 -5.80
C GLY A 16 -18.18 19.78 -5.40
N CYS A 17 -18.51 20.68 -4.49
CA CYS A 17 -17.57 21.66 -3.93
C CYS A 17 -16.39 20.92 -3.31
N VAL A 18 -15.27 20.84 -4.06
CA VAL A 18 -14.01 20.30 -3.59
C VAL A 18 -13.35 21.43 -2.78
N GLY A 19 -13.78 21.60 -1.54
CA GLY A 19 -13.03 22.39 -0.57
C GLY A 19 -11.81 21.57 -0.11
N PRO A 20 -10.67 22.21 0.21
CA PRO A 20 -9.63 21.52 0.94
C PRO A 20 -10.25 21.01 2.24
N GLY A 21 -10.28 19.68 2.41
CA GLY A 21 -10.68 19.10 3.69
C GLY A 21 -9.79 19.66 4.81
N PRO A 22 -10.26 19.68 6.04
CA PRO A 22 -9.44 20.17 7.16
C PRO A 22 -8.12 19.42 7.13
N ALA A 23 -7.00 20.17 7.20
CA ALA A 23 -5.68 19.59 7.33
C ALA A 23 -5.72 18.63 8.52
N ALA A 24 -5.43 17.36 8.31
CA ALA A 24 -5.31 16.43 9.41
C ALA A 24 -4.16 16.92 10.29
N GLY A 25 -4.38 16.98 11.59
CA GLY A 25 -3.30 17.23 12.53
C GLY A 25 -2.17 16.21 12.40
N PRO A 26 -1.02 16.46 13.02
CA PRO A 26 0.06 15.48 13.01
C PRO A 26 -0.45 14.12 13.52
N PRO A 27 0.04 13.01 12.98
CA PRO A 27 -0.34 11.70 13.48
C PRO A 27 -0.02 11.62 14.97
N PRO A 28 -0.88 10.98 15.77
CA PRO A 28 -0.60 10.80 17.19
C PRO A 28 0.68 9.98 17.36
N PRO A 29 1.47 10.20 18.40
CA PRO A 29 2.70 9.44 18.65
C PRO A 29 2.42 7.94 18.70
N SER A 30 3.40 7.13 18.27
CA SER A 30 3.35 5.68 18.42
C SER A 30 3.27 5.30 19.90
N GLY A 31 2.55 4.22 20.22
CA GLY A 31 2.54 3.68 21.57
C GLY A 31 1.62 4.41 22.54
N THR A 32 0.63 5.18 22.07
CA THR A 32 -0.41 5.76 22.95
C THR A 32 -1.27 4.72 23.66
N VAL A 33 -1.25 3.46 23.17
CA VAL A 33 -1.89 2.31 23.83
C VAL A 33 -0.80 1.31 24.17
N PRO A 34 -0.65 0.91 25.43
CA PRO A 34 0.27 -0.16 25.80
C PRO A 34 0.00 -1.40 24.95
N ASP A 35 1.08 -2.05 24.50
CA ASP A 35 1.05 -3.30 23.73
C ASP A 35 0.53 -3.21 22.28
N ALA A 36 0.03 -2.06 21.85
CA ALA A 36 -0.39 -1.87 20.46
C ALA A 36 0.79 -1.82 19.48
N LEU A 37 0.55 -2.37 18.29
CA LEU A 37 1.38 -2.20 17.11
C LEU A 37 0.77 -1.16 16.19
N ARG A 38 1.58 -0.24 15.69
CA ARG A 38 1.18 0.64 14.59
C ARG A 38 1.58 0.03 13.27
N LEU A 39 0.59 -0.22 12.42
CA LEU A 39 0.74 -0.74 11.07
C LEU A 39 0.40 0.37 10.08
N ALA A 40 1.22 0.56 9.06
CA ALA A 40 0.99 1.60 8.06
C ALA A 40 1.18 1.08 6.64
N THR A 41 0.49 1.69 5.69
CA THR A 41 0.69 1.46 4.26
C THR A 41 0.87 2.78 3.52
N LEU A 42 1.73 2.78 2.50
CA LEU A 42 1.97 3.92 1.62
C LEU A 42 2.50 3.48 0.26
N ASN A 43 1.80 3.83 -0.79
CA ASN A 43 2.37 3.87 -2.13
C ASN A 43 3.29 5.09 -2.23
N VAL A 44 4.60 4.88 -2.47
CA VAL A 44 5.62 5.96 -2.45
C VAL A 44 5.89 6.58 -3.81
N HIS A 45 5.24 6.10 -4.85
CA HIS A 45 5.38 6.48 -6.26
C HIS A 45 6.77 6.16 -6.85
N TYR A 46 6.79 5.38 -7.92
CA TYR A 46 7.98 4.93 -8.64
C TYR A 46 8.93 6.05 -9.06
N LEU A 47 10.20 5.67 -9.21
CA LEU A 47 11.20 6.45 -9.88
C LEU A 47 11.40 5.97 -11.32
N ARG A 48 11.54 6.90 -12.24
CA ARG A 48 11.83 6.66 -13.67
C ARG A 48 13.08 7.44 -14.06
N PRO A 49 14.28 6.86 -13.91
CA PRO A 49 15.54 7.59 -14.17
C PRO A 49 15.67 8.13 -15.60
N ALA A 50 15.03 7.48 -16.56
CA ALA A 50 14.97 7.96 -17.94
C ALA A 50 14.17 9.26 -18.11
N ASN A 51 13.32 9.60 -17.16
CA ASN A 51 12.53 10.82 -17.20
C ASN A 51 13.39 12.02 -16.77
N ARG A 52 13.61 12.96 -17.68
CA ARG A 52 14.35 14.19 -17.39
C ARG A 52 13.57 15.16 -16.51
N ARG A 53 12.23 15.10 -16.54
CA ARG A 53 11.30 15.98 -15.81
C ARG A 53 10.07 15.20 -15.37
N GLY A 54 9.31 15.81 -14.47
CA GLY A 54 8.06 15.26 -13.95
C GLY A 54 8.27 14.48 -12.66
N ILE A 55 7.16 14.11 -12.04
CA ILE A 55 7.08 13.62 -10.66
C ILE A 55 7.92 12.35 -10.41
N ALA A 56 8.07 11.50 -11.40
CA ALA A 56 8.86 10.27 -11.30
C ALA A 56 10.36 10.48 -11.64
N SER A 57 10.80 11.70 -11.99
CA SER A 57 12.22 11.97 -12.31
C SER A 57 13.11 11.93 -11.07
N MET A 58 14.39 11.71 -11.27
CA MET A 58 15.39 11.78 -10.19
C MET A 58 15.48 13.17 -9.55
N ALA A 59 15.31 14.24 -10.34
CA ALA A 59 15.30 15.61 -9.81
C ALA A 59 14.10 15.86 -8.88
N GLU A 60 12.95 15.26 -9.16
CA GLU A 60 11.80 15.34 -8.27
C GLU A 60 11.96 14.42 -7.05
N TRP A 61 12.60 13.27 -7.21
CA TRP A 61 12.97 12.42 -6.09
C TRP A 61 13.84 13.15 -5.08
N ASP A 62 14.85 13.90 -5.53
CA ASP A 62 15.71 14.68 -4.65
C ASP A 62 14.95 15.71 -3.80
N ARG A 63 13.79 16.16 -4.25
CA ARG A 63 12.92 17.04 -3.47
C ARG A 63 12.00 16.25 -2.53
N ARG A 64 11.30 15.21 -3.03
CA ARG A 64 10.26 14.51 -2.27
C ARG A 64 10.79 13.49 -1.26
N ARG A 65 12.05 13.05 -1.36
CA ARG A 65 12.65 12.12 -0.38
C ARG A 65 12.68 12.67 1.04
N HIS A 66 12.81 14.00 1.22
CA HIS A 66 12.77 14.65 2.52
C HIS A 66 11.35 14.62 3.12
N PRO A 67 10.29 15.12 2.43
CA PRO A 67 8.91 14.91 2.85
C PRO A 67 8.55 13.46 3.13
N LEU A 68 9.02 12.51 2.31
CA LEU A 68 8.78 11.09 2.53
C LEU A 68 9.38 10.60 3.85
N ASN A 69 10.64 10.94 4.12
CA ASN A 69 11.29 10.56 5.36
C ASN A 69 10.65 11.26 6.59
N ALA A 70 10.24 12.52 6.46
CA ALA A 70 9.54 13.24 7.51
C ALA A 70 8.16 12.60 7.81
N ALA A 71 7.41 12.20 6.78
CA ALA A 71 6.16 11.47 6.94
C ALA A 71 6.38 10.11 7.62
N PHE A 72 7.39 9.36 7.16
CA PHE A 72 7.75 8.06 7.72
C PHE A 72 8.06 8.16 9.22
N ARG A 73 8.88 9.14 9.63
CA ARG A 73 9.21 9.38 11.03
C ARG A 73 8.03 9.88 11.86
N ALA A 74 7.18 10.74 11.29
CA ALA A 74 6.03 11.27 11.99
C ALA A 74 4.96 10.20 12.27
N ILE A 75 4.80 9.26 11.34
CA ILE A 75 3.89 8.11 11.53
C ILE A 75 4.50 7.12 12.53
N ASP A 76 5.81 6.89 12.47
CA ASP A 76 6.58 6.02 13.35
C ASP A 76 5.92 4.64 13.54
N ALA A 77 5.55 4.01 12.41
CA ALA A 77 4.89 2.72 12.46
C ALA A 77 5.86 1.60 12.84
N ASP A 78 5.35 0.61 13.57
CA ASP A 78 6.12 -0.59 13.90
C ASP A 78 6.34 -1.47 12.66
N ILE A 79 5.37 -1.45 11.72
CA ILE A 79 5.45 -2.14 10.43
C ILE A 79 4.88 -1.23 9.34
N PHE A 80 5.64 -1.01 8.28
CA PHE A 80 5.26 -0.26 7.08
C PHE A 80 5.21 -1.17 5.86
N ALA A 81 4.05 -1.34 5.25
CA ALA A 81 3.88 -1.95 3.94
C ALA A 81 3.98 -0.87 2.85
N LEU A 82 5.02 -0.91 2.04
CA LEU A 82 5.28 0.10 1.02
C LEU A 82 5.03 -0.46 -0.38
N GLN A 83 4.52 0.36 -1.28
CA GLN A 83 4.33 0.04 -2.70
C GLN A 83 5.09 1.06 -3.54
N GLU A 84 5.44 0.69 -4.75
CA GLU A 84 6.18 1.52 -5.72
C GLU A 84 7.55 2.02 -5.20
N VAL A 85 8.20 1.28 -4.32
CA VAL A 85 9.51 1.63 -3.79
C VAL A 85 10.59 1.26 -4.81
N GLY A 86 11.12 2.24 -5.52
CA GLY A 86 12.24 2.02 -6.43
C GLY A 86 11.97 2.37 -7.88
N LEU A 87 12.65 1.68 -8.78
CA LEU A 87 12.67 2.02 -10.20
C LEU A 87 11.52 1.34 -10.97
N PHE A 88 11.00 2.03 -11.99
CA PHE A 88 10.06 1.47 -12.95
C PHE A 88 10.74 1.21 -14.31
N PRO A 89 10.44 0.11 -15.01
CA PRO A 89 9.54 -0.99 -14.66
C PRO A 89 10.07 -1.88 -13.55
N CYS A 90 9.14 -2.52 -12.83
CA CYS A 90 9.46 -3.29 -11.63
C CYS A 90 10.13 -4.65 -11.91
N CYS A 91 10.57 -5.22 -10.86
CA CYS A 91 10.57 -6.61 -10.42
C CYS A 91 11.87 -7.41 -10.60
N ALA A 92 12.75 -7.11 -11.54
CA ALA A 92 13.99 -7.86 -11.74
C ALA A 92 15.22 -6.95 -11.90
N GLN A 93 15.30 -5.87 -11.11
CA GLN A 93 16.40 -4.92 -11.25
C GLN A 93 17.54 -5.26 -10.28
N ASN A 94 18.65 -5.71 -10.85
CA ASN A 94 19.93 -5.75 -10.14
C ASN A 94 20.49 -4.32 -10.11
N GLY A 95 20.33 -3.63 -9.00
CA GLY A 95 20.83 -2.27 -8.87
C GLY A 95 20.36 -1.59 -7.58
N PRO A 96 20.84 -0.37 -7.30
CA PRO A 96 20.45 0.37 -6.13
C PRO A 96 18.94 0.68 -6.17
N ASN A 97 18.31 0.64 -5.01
CA ASN A 97 16.93 1.09 -4.81
C ASN A 97 16.96 2.43 -4.07
N PRO A 98 17.01 3.58 -4.78
CA PRO A 98 17.27 4.88 -4.14
C PRO A 98 16.26 5.24 -3.05
N ALA A 99 15.00 4.80 -3.17
CA ALA A 99 13.97 5.09 -2.18
C ALA A 99 14.12 4.23 -0.93
N LEU A 100 14.34 2.93 -1.08
CA LEU A 100 14.58 2.02 0.03
C LEU A 100 15.88 2.36 0.76
N ASP A 101 16.97 2.54 0.00
CA ASP A 101 18.29 2.87 0.55
C ASP A 101 18.25 4.16 1.36
N TRP A 102 17.55 5.20 0.84
CA TRP A 102 17.35 6.46 1.55
C TRP A 102 16.59 6.27 2.87
N LEU A 103 15.49 5.55 2.85
CA LEU A 103 14.69 5.30 4.06
C LEU A 103 15.47 4.53 5.11
N LEU A 104 16.17 3.46 4.74
CA LEU A 104 16.94 2.65 5.67
C LEU A 104 18.17 3.41 6.24
N GLN A 105 18.85 4.21 5.41
CA GLN A 105 19.96 5.05 5.84
C GLN A 105 19.53 6.07 6.91
N HIS A 106 18.33 6.63 6.77
CA HIS A 106 17.83 7.68 7.67
C HIS A 106 17.02 7.13 8.84
N ASN A 107 16.70 5.84 8.85
CA ASN A 107 15.94 5.15 9.89
C ASN A 107 16.61 3.79 10.23
N PRO A 108 17.82 3.80 10.83
CA PRO A 108 18.65 2.60 11.02
C PRO A 108 18.05 1.57 12.00
N ASN A 109 17.03 1.94 12.77
CA ASN A 109 16.28 1.04 13.65
C ASN A 109 15.30 0.14 12.90
N TYR A 110 15.04 0.42 11.60
CA TYR A 110 14.19 -0.42 10.77
C TYR A 110 14.98 -1.54 10.08
N GLY A 111 14.33 -2.71 9.99
CA GLY A 111 14.68 -3.80 9.11
C GLY A 111 13.83 -3.76 7.84
N VAL A 112 14.21 -4.57 6.86
CA VAL A 112 13.42 -4.80 5.66
C VAL A 112 13.06 -6.27 5.56
N ALA A 113 11.79 -6.56 5.30
CA ALA A 113 11.26 -7.87 5.03
C ALA A 113 10.60 -7.90 3.65
N ALA A 114 10.32 -9.11 3.15
CA ALA A 114 9.82 -9.37 1.80
C ALA A 114 10.72 -8.75 0.72
N HIS A 115 12.00 -8.78 0.97
CA HIS A 115 13.08 -8.23 0.16
C HIS A 115 14.33 -9.09 0.30
N GLY A 116 15.13 -9.19 -0.76
CA GLY A 116 16.34 -9.98 -0.81
C GLY A 116 17.07 -9.78 -2.14
N PRO A 117 17.94 -10.71 -2.54
CA PRO A 117 18.57 -10.67 -3.86
C PRO A 117 17.52 -10.57 -4.97
N ALA A 118 17.76 -9.73 -5.98
CA ALA A 118 16.81 -9.50 -7.07
C ALA A 118 16.50 -10.76 -7.92
N ALA A 119 17.32 -11.80 -7.82
CA ALA A 119 17.06 -13.10 -8.43
C ALA A 119 16.04 -13.95 -7.63
N GLU A 120 15.76 -13.57 -6.39
CA GLU A 120 14.92 -14.33 -5.46
C GLU A 120 13.70 -13.54 -4.99
N PHE A 121 13.79 -12.21 -4.94
CA PHE A 121 12.73 -11.34 -4.45
C PHE A 121 12.41 -10.20 -5.42
N PRO A 122 11.11 -9.84 -5.59
CA PRO A 122 10.74 -8.60 -6.24
C PRO A 122 11.15 -7.40 -5.38
N GLN A 123 11.55 -6.27 -6.02
CA GLN A 123 12.31 -5.22 -5.35
C GLN A 123 11.50 -3.97 -4.94
N ASN A 124 10.25 -3.84 -5.38
CA ASN A 124 9.54 -2.56 -5.34
C ASN A 124 8.39 -2.48 -4.33
N GLN A 125 8.26 -3.48 -3.46
CA GLN A 125 7.14 -3.56 -2.52
C GLN A 125 7.60 -4.08 -1.14
N PRO A 126 8.67 -3.50 -0.53
CA PRO A 126 9.21 -4.00 0.74
C PRO A 126 8.27 -3.75 1.92
N ILE A 127 8.44 -4.55 2.97
CA ILE A 127 7.84 -4.31 4.29
C ILE A 127 8.95 -3.87 5.23
N LEU A 128 8.90 -2.62 5.74
CA LEU A 128 9.85 -2.14 6.73
C LEU A 128 9.30 -2.39 8.13
N TYR A 129 10.16 -2.78 9.06
CA TYR A 129 9.73 -3.09 10.43
C TYR A 129 10.75 -2.60 11.47
N ARG A 130 10.27 -2.18 12.61
CA ARG A 130 11.10 -1.80 13.78
C ARG A 130 11.69 -3.03 14.44
N ARG A 131 13.03 -3.14 14.43
CA ARG A 131 13.76 -4.28 15.01
C ARG A 131 13.61 -4.40 16.54
N ASP A 132 13.31 -3.29 17.21
CA ASP A 132 13.10 -3.24 18.66
C ASP A 132 11.65 -3.58 19.05
N ARG A 133 10.74 -3.70 18.09
CA ARG A 133 9.31 -3.94 18.33
C ARG A 133 8.86 -5.33 17.90
N VAL A 134 9.35 -5.80 16.78
CA VAL A 134 8.96 -7.08 16.20
C VAL A 134 10.17 -7.87 15.72
N THR A 135 10.06 -9.20 15.75
CA THR A 135 11.06 -10.13 15.20
C THR A 135 10.51 -10.74 13.92
N LEU A 136 11.24 -10.62 12.81
CA LEU A 136 10.93 -11.29 11.56
C LEU A 136 11.15 -12.79 11.72
N LEU A 137 10.15 -13.61 11.38
CA LEU A 137 10.19 -15.08 11.43
C LEU A 137 10.29 -15.71 10.06
N ASP A 138 9.50 -15.19 9.10
CA ASP A 138 9.40 -15.71 7.73
C ASP A 138 8.96 -14.63 6.77
N GLN A 139 9.18 -14.81 5.45
CA GLN A 139 8.82 -13.85 4.44
C GLN A 139 8.71 -14.51 3.07
N GLY A 140 7.92 -13.91 2.18
CA GLY A 140 7.78 -14.42 0.82
C GLY A 140 6.97 -13.48 -0.08
N TRP A 141 6.65 -14.01 -1.24
CA TRP A 141 5.90 -13.30 -2.27
C TRP A 141 5.18 -14.29 -3.19
N PHE A 142 4.21 -13.81 -3.94
CA PHE A 142 3.61 -14.51 -5.08
C PHE A 142 3.08 -13.50 -6.10
N PHE A 143 3.29 -13.79 -7.38
CA PHE A 143 2.81 -12.94 -8.47
C PHE A 143 1.33 -13.22 -8.76
N PHE A 144 0.62 -12.18 -9.19
CA PHE A 144 -0.75 -12.27 -9.63
C PHE A 144 -0.82 -12.75 -11.08
N SER A 145 -0.56 -14.04 -11.27
CA SER A 145 -0.43 -14.69 -12.57
C SER A 145 -0.82 -16.17 -12.51
N GLU A 146 -0.86 -16.83 -13.65
CA GLU A 146 -1.04 -18.28 -13.73
C GLU A 146 0.18 -19.06 -13.18
N MET A 147 1.32 -18.38 -12.99
CA MET A 147 2.55 -18.95 -12.42
C MET A 147 3.01 -18.08 -11.22
N PRO A 148 2.32 -18.13 -10.08
CA PRO A 148 2.55 -17.22 -8.97
C PRO A 148 3.95 -17.29 -8.36
N GLU A 149 4.62 -18.42 -8.45
CA GLU A 149 5.97 -18.66 -7.91
C GLU A 149 7.09 -18.27 -8.89
N VAL A 150 6.74 -17.78 -10.08
CA VAL A 150 7.74 -17.36 -11.07
C VAL A 150 7.91 -15.85 -11.02
N LEU A 151 9.13 -15.41 -10.76
CA LEU A 151 9.47 -14.00 -10.61
C LEU A 151 9.19 -13.21 -11.90
N ALA A 152 8.57 -12.06 -11.74
CA ALA A 152 8.29 -11.10 -12.82
C ALA A 152 7.36 -11.62 -13.93
N THR A 153 6.52 -12.61 -13.66
CA THR A 153 5.51 -13.06 -14.63
C THR A 153 4.48 -11.97 -14.90
N PRO A 154 4.02 -11.81 -16.16
CA PRO A 154 2.90 -10.94 -16.50
C PRO A 154 1.63 -11.32 -15.74
N GLY A 155 0.73 -10.35 -15.51
CA GLY A 155 -0.56 -10.60 -14.88
C GLY A 155 -1.50 -11.45 -15.75
N PHE A 156 -2.69 -11.77 -15.21
CA PHE A 156 -3.68 -12.65 -15.87
C PHE A 156 -4.22 -12.09 -17.19
N ALA A 157 -4.28 -10.78 -17.37
CA ALA A 157 -4.70 -10.18 -18.63
C ALA A 157 -3.50 -9.95 -19.54
N GLU A 158 -3.71 -10.14 -20.83
CA GLU A 158 -2.69 -9.86 -21.85
C GLU A 158 -2.18 -8.42 -21.76
N GLY A 159 -0.87 -8.24 -21.82
CA GLY A 159 -0.23 -6.92 -21.72
C GLY A 159 -0.16 -6.33 -20.31
N SER A 160 -0.62 -7.05 -19.28
CA SER A 160 -0.51 -6.60 -17.89
C SER A 160 0.94 -6.58 -17.43
N TYR A 161 1.27 -5.56 -16.63
CA TYR A 161 2.54 -5.55 -15.90
C TYR A 161 2.53 -6.61 -14.80
N PRO A 162 3.70 -7.15 -14.45
CA PRO A 162 3.85 -7.98 -13.26
C PRO A 162 3.40 -7.22 -12.01
N THR A 163 2.43 -7.76 -11.30
CA THR A 163 1.98 -7.32 -9.99
C THR A 163 1.97 -8.49 -9.03
N PHE A 164 2.14 -8.24 -7.74
CA PHE A 164 2.32 -9.31 -6.75
C PHE A 164 1.82 -8.88 -5.37
N ALA A 165 1.61 -9.85 -4.51
CA ALA A 165 1.61 -9.66 -3.08
C ALA A 165 2.93 -10.16 -2.50
N ASN A 166 3.39 -9.52 -1.46
CA ASN A 166 4.42 -10.06 -0.60
C ASN A 166 3.92 -10.09 0.85
N TRP A 167 4.58 -10.89 1.67
CA TRP A 167 4.18 -11.09 3.03
C TRP A 167 5.39 -11.28 3.95
N ALA A 168 5.18 -10.97 5.21
CA ALA A 168 6.14 -11.26 6.26
C ALA A 168 5.41 -11.69 7.53
N THR A 169 5.99 -12.66 8.23
CA THR A 169 5.52 -13.16 9.50
C THR A 169 6.39 -12.59 10.60
N PHE A 170 5.76 -11.95 11.57
CA PHE A 170 6.43 -11.31 12.69
C PHE A 170 6.01 -11.93 14.02
N ARG A 171 6.91 -11.84 15.02
CA ARG A 171 6.56 -12.06 16.42
C ARG A 171 6.60 -10.76 17.19
N HIS A 172 5.54 -10.48 17.91
CA HIS A 172 5.42 -9.38 18.87
C HIS A 172 4.96 -9.90 20.22
N ARG A 173 5.79 -9.77 21.28
CA ARG A 173 5.45 -10.20 22.64
C ARG A 173 4.95 -11.64 22.78
N GLY A 174 5.42 -12.52 21.96
CA GLY A 174 5.01 -13.92 21.92
C GLY A 174 3.97 -14.27 20.86
N GLU A 175 3.16 -13.28 20.45
CA GLU A 175 2.12 -13.44 19.44
C GLU A 175 2.67 -13.38 18.02
N VAL A 176 2.13 -14.19 17.12
CA VAL A 176 2.50 -14.24 15.70
C VAL A 176 1.50 -13.43 14.89
N LEU A 177 2.02 -12.62 13.96
CA LEU A 177 1.26 -11.79 13.03
C LEU A 177 1.80 -11.97 11.61
N HIS A 178 0.91 -12.33 10.69
CA HIS A 178 1.19 -12.30 9.26
C HIS A 178 0.76 -10.97 8.67
N VAL A 179 1.66 -10.31 7.97
CA VAL A 179 1.39 -9.05 7.27
C VAL A 179 1.49 -9.29 5.78
N VAL A 180 0.41 -9.01 5.05
CA VAL A 180 0.33 -9.12 3.60
C VAL A 180 0.27 -7.73 3.00
N ASN A 181 1.22 -7.44 2.11
CA ASN A 181 1.33 -6.18 1.39
C ASN A 181 0.98 -6.41 -0.09
N THR A 182 0.12 -5.58 -0.65
CA THR A 182 -0.32 -5.71 -2.04
C THR A 182 -0.29 -4.39 -2.80
N HIS A 183 -0.07 -4.49 -4.11
CA HIS A 183 -0.35 -3.43 -5.07
C HIS A 183 -1.03 -4.05 -6.29
N LEU A 184 -2.34 -3.85 -6.41
CA LEU A 184 -3.13 -4.44 -7.48
C LEU A 184 -3.01 -3.65 -8.78
N ASP A 185 -3.26 -4.32 -9.90
CA ASP A 185 -3.20 -3.76 -11.26
C ASP A 185 -4.05 -2.48 -11.39
N VAL A 186 -3.43 -1.39 -11.81
CA VAL A 186 -4.10 -0.09 -11.97
C VAL A 186 -5.05 -0.07 -13.16
N THR A 187 -4.79 -0.87 -14.21
CA THR A 187 -5.50 -0.81 -15.50
C THR A 187 -6.61 -1.85 -15.64
N SER A 188 -6.41 -3.07 -15.10
CA SER A 188 -7.31 -4.19 -15.31
C SER A 188 -8.17 -4.51 -14.09
N TRP A 189 -9.46 -4.23 -14.20
CA TRP A 189 -10.43 -4.60 -13.16
C TRP A 189 -10.52 -6.12 -12.96
N SER A 190 -10.47 -6.90 -14.05
CA SER A 190 -10.48 -8.37 -13.97
C SER A 190 -9.27 -8.89 -13.24
N ASN A 191 -8.06 -8.35 -13.52
CA ASN A 191 -6.84 -8.71 -12.80
C ASN A 191 -7.00 -8.42 -11.31
N ARG A 192 -7.44 -7.23 -10.93
CA ARG A 192 -7.64 -6.89 -9.50
C ARG A 192 -8.53 -7.91 -8.78
N ARG A 193 -9.65 -8.30 -9.42
CA ARG A 193 -10.57 -9.28 -8.83
C ARG A 193 -9.94 -10.67 -8.66
N ILE A 194 -9.24 -11.16 -9.69
CA ILE A 194 -8.60 -12.48 -9.65
C ILE A 194 -7.42 -12.45 -8.67
N SER A 195 -6.65 -11.37 -8.65
CA SER A 195 -5.55 -11.17 -7.70
C SER A 195 -6.02 -11.18 -6.25
N SER A 196 -7.13 -10.51 -5.93
CA SER A 196 -7.71 -10.57 -4.58
C SER A 196 -8.14 -11.98 -4.19
N ALA A 197 -8.71 -12.75 -5.13
CA ALA A 197 -9.07 -14.14 -4.86
C ALA A 197 -7.82 -15.02 -4.65
N LEU A 198 -6.74 -14.79 -5.40
CA LEU A 198 -5.47 -15.48 -5.19
C LEU A 198 -4.87 -15.15 -3.82
N VAL A 199 -4.91 -13.88 -3.39
CA VAL A 199 -4.45 -13.50 -2.04
C VAL A 199 -5.21 -14.31 -0.99
N MET A 200 -6.55 -14.33 -1.04
CA MET A 200 -7.35 -15.06 -0.06
C MET A 200 -7.08 -16.56 -0.08
N HIS A 201 -6.88 -17.13 -1.26
CA HIS A 201 -6.50 -18.54 -1.38
C HIS A 201 -5.13 -18.83 -0.72
N ARG A 202 -4.16 -17.92 -0.87
CA ARG A 202 -2.80 -18.09 -0.32
C ARG A 202 -2.75 -17.93 1.20
N ILE A 203 -3.58 -17.08 1.77
CA ILE A 203 -3.62 -16.86 3.23
C ILE A 203 -4.64 -17.76 3.94
N ALA A 204 -5.48 -18.50 3.20
CA ALA A 204 -6.47 -19.39 3.78
C ALA A 204 -5.92 -20.34 4.85
N PRO A 205 -4.73 -20.98 4.68
CA PRO A 205 -4.17 -21.84 5.71
C PRO A 205 -3.93 -21.12 7.05
N TRP A 206 -3.51 -19.87 7.03
CA TRP A 206 -3.32 -19.08 8.26
C TRP A 206 -4.66 -18.76 8.93
N LEU A 207 -5.67 -18.37 8.12
CA LEU A 207 -7.01 -18.08 8.64
C LEU A 207 -7.68 -19.33 9.21
N GLU A 208 -7.55 -20.49 8.54
CA GLU A 208 -8.07 -21.78 9.01
C GLU A 208 -7.39 -22.27 10.29
N ALA A 209 -6.11 -21.94 10.47
CA ALA A 209 -5.37 -22.21 11.70
C ALA A 209 -5.69 -21.20 12.82
N GLY A 210 -6.52 -20.19 12.59
CA GLY A 210 -6.82 -19.12 13.54
C GLY A 210 -5.65 -18.16 13.78
N GLU A 211 -4.70 -18.10 12.83
CA GLU A 211 -3.55 -17.20 12.93
C GLU A 211 -3.94 -15.76 12.56
N ARG A 212 -3.27 -14.81 13.16
CA ARG A 212 -3.54 -13.38 12.98
C ARG A 212 -2.95 -12.87 11.67
N VAL A 213 -3.80 -12.29 10.84
CA VAL A 213 -3.44 -11.74 9.53
C VAL A 213 -3.85 -10.29 9.44
N VAL A 214 -2.95 -9.43 8.98
CA VAL A 214 -3.27 -8.08 8.51
C VAL A 214 -2.91 -7.97 7.04
N PHE A 215 -3.89 -7.63 6.23
CA PHE A 215 -3.75 -7.29 4.82
C PHE A 215 -3.76 -5.78 4.66
N MET A 216 -2.84 -5.23 3.88
CA MET A 216 -2.81 -3.80 3.58
C MET A 216 -2.13 -3.50 2.24
N GLY A 217 -2.44 -2.35 1.67
CA GLY A 217 -1.81 -1.87 0.44
C GLY A 217 -2.73 -1.12 -0.49
N ASP A 218 -2.19 -0.77 -1.65
CA ASP A 218 -2.91 -0.12 -2.74
C ASP A 218 -3.68 -1.16 -3.55
N MET A 219 -4.99 -1.19 -3.37
CA MET A 219 -5.86 -2.09 -4.12
C MET A 219 -6.36 -1.51 -5.45
N ASN A 220 -6.02 -0.25 -5.77
CA ASN A 220 -6.53 0.44 -6.96
C ASN A 220 -8.05 0.26 -7.14
N SER A 221 -8.77 0.15 -6.04
CA SER A 221 -10.19 -0.24 -5.99
C SER A 221 -10.88 0.37 -4.78
N PHE A 222 -12.13 0.81 -4.93
CA PHE A 222 -12.93 1.32 -3.81
C PHE A 222 -13.50 0.18 -2.95
N ALA A 223 -13.75 0.45 -1.68
CA ALA A 223 -14.24 -0.51 -0.69
C ALA A 223 -15.51 -1.27 -1.12
N PHE A 224 -16.41 -0.64 -1.87
CA PHE A 224 -17.66 -1.26 -2.33
C PHE A 224 -17.50 -2.14 -3.59
N THR A 225 -16.31 -2.19 -4.18
CA THR A 225 -16.06 -2.93 -5.43
C THR A 225 -15.67 -4.38 -5.18
N ARG A 226 -15.88 -5.23 -6.18
CA ARG A 226 -15.61 -6.68 -6.06
C ARG A 226 -14.19 -7.03 -5.62
N PRO A 227 -13.11 -6.40 -6.11
CA PRO A 227 -11.77 -6.72 -5.62
C PRO A 227 -11.63 -6.61 -4.10
N VAL A 228 -12.18 -5.55 -3.49
CA VAL A 228 -12.15 -5.36 -2.04
C VAL A 228 -13.14 -6.31 -1.33
N ARG A 229 -14.34 -6.48 -1.88
CA ARG A 229 -15.34 -7.40 -1.33
C ARG A 229 -14.88 -8.86 -1.28
N VAL A 230 -14.02 -9.29 -2.18
CA VAL A 230 -13.41 -10.64 -2.14
C VAL A 230 -12.60 -10.82 -0.85
N ILE A 231 -11.84 -9.81 -0.44
CA ILE A 231 -11.06 -9.84 0.80
C ILE A 231 -12.01 -9.97 2.02
N GLU A 232 -13.03 -9.10 2.07
CA GLU A 232 -14.00 -9.06 3.17
C GLU A 232 -14.84 -10.37 3.27
N ASN A 233 -15.29 -10.89 2.15
CA ASN A 233 -16.17 -12.08 2.14
C ASN A 233 -15.44 -13.40 2.43
N ASN A 234 -14.10 -13.39 2.50
CA ASN A 234 -13.30 -14.59 2.73
C ASN A 234 -12.50 -14.56 4.04
N GLY A 235 -12.97 -13.83 5.05
CA GLY A 235 -12.48 -13.97 6.42
C GLY A 235 -11.64 -12.83 6.97
N LEU A 236 -11.52 -11.70 6.24
CA LEU A 236 -10.89 -10.49 6.79
C LEU A 236 -11.92 -9.37 6.96
N ALA A 237 -11.98 -8.79 8.14
CA ALA A 237 -12.75 -7.58 8.38
C ALA A 237 -12.08 -6.37 7.72
N LEU A 238 -12.80 -5.64 6.88
CA LEU A 238 -12.28 -4.43 6.24
C LEU A 238 -12.29 -3.26 7.24
N ALA A 239 -11.13 -2.69 7.51
CA ALA A 239 -11.01 -1.50 8.34
C ALA A 239 -11.58 -0.27 7.58
N PRO A 240 -12.35 0.62 8.24
CA PRO A 240 -13.06 1.71 7.58
C PRO A 240 -12.13 2.88 7.24
N VAL A 241 -11.30 2.76 6.21
CA VAL A 241 -10.47 3.86 5.69
C VAL A 241 -11.37 4.94 5.07
N ARG A 242 -11.46 6.10 5.73
CA ARG A 242 -12.41 7.16 5.35
C ARG A 242 -11.79 8.22 4.46
N GLY A 243 -12.49 8.53 3.36
CA GLY A 243 -12.13 9.57 2.38
C GLY A 243 -10.98 9.16 1.46
N PRO A 244 -10.50 10.10 0.62
CA PRO A 244 -9.50 9.80 -0.40
C PRO A 244 -8.14 9.47 0.18
N THR A 245 -7.47 8.51 -0.44
CA THR A 245 -6.07 8.17 -0.18
C THR A 245 -5.16 8.58 -1.34
N PHE A 246 -5.68 8.79 -2.54
CA PHE A 246 -4.96 9.30 -3.71
C PHE A 246 -5.30 10.76 -3.99
N HIS A 247 -4.29 11.63 -4.20
CA HIS A 247 -4.48 13.08 -4.27
C HIS A 247 -3.68 13.82 -5.34
N PHE A 248 -3.06 13.09 -6.29
CA PHE A 248 -2.38 13.63 -7.48
C PHE A 248 -1.23 14.61 -7.18
N TYR A 249 -0.52 14.50 -6.07
CA TYR A 249 0.44 15.50 -5.57
C TYR A 249 -0.13 16.93 -5.39
N ARG A 250 -1.45 17.08 -5.34
CA ARG A 250 -2.13 18.38 -5.31
C ARG A 250 -3.07 18.55 -4.12
N GLY A 251 -3.19 17.55 -3.27
CA GLY A 251 -4.18 17.56 -2.19
C GLY A 251 -5.63 17.53 -2.70
N LEU A 252 -5.86 17.02 -3.93
CA LEU A 252 -7.19 16.93 -4.51
C LEU A 252 -7.92 15.70 -3.99
N HIS A 253 -9.16 15.88 -3.56
CA HIS A 253 -10.00 14.83 -2.99
C HIS A 253 -11.14 14.49 -3.94
N LEU A 254 -10.82 13.80 -5.06
CA LEU A 254 -11.78 13.49 -6.11
C LEU A 254 -12.45 12.13 -5.94
N TYR A 255 -11.81 11.20 -5.23
CA TYR A 255 -12.25 9.80 -5.11
C TYR A 255 -12.28 9.38 -3.64
N GLY A 256 -12.82 8.18 -3.36
CA GLY A 256 -12.70 7.50 -2.07
C GLY A 256 -11.32 6.86 -1.89
N ALA A 257 -11.17 6.09 -0.80
CA ALA A 257 -9.95 5.32 -0.55
C ALA A 257 -9.75 4.23 -1.61
N ILE A 258 -8.50 4.05 -2.05
CA ILE A 258 -8.02 2.94 -2.86
C ILE A 258 -6.91 2.16 -2.15
N ASP A 259 -6.32 2.75 -1.10
CA ASP A 259 -5.45 2.07 -0.15
C ASP A 259 -6.30 1.56 1.02
N HIS A 260 -6.18 0.29 1.34
CA HIS A 260 -7.03 -0.38 2.32
C HIS A 260 -6.23 -1.17 3.33
N MET A 261 -6.86 -1.41 4.48
CA MET A 261 -6.39 -2.31 5.52
C MET A 261 -7.52 -3.26 5.90
N ALA A 262 -7.21 -4.54 6.11
CA ALA A 262 -8.14 -5.55 6.58
C ALA A 262 -7.42 -6.49 7.56
N TYR A 263 -8.16 -7.15 8.44
CA TYR A 263 -7.60 -7.94 9.52
C TYR A 263 -8.47 -9.16 9.84
N SER A 264 -7.83 -10.21 10.32
CA SER A 264 -8.50 -11.44 10.80
C SER A 264 -8.93 -11.32 12.27
N ASP A 265 -9.67 -12.30 12.74
CA ASP A 265 -9.90 -12.51 14.16
C ASP A 265 -8.58 -12.54 14.94
N GLY A 266 -8.60 -12.13 16.22
CA GLY A 266 -7.41 -12.00 17.06
C GLY A 266 -6.56 -10.76 16.77
N VAL A 267 -6.97 -9.90 15.81
CA VAL A 267 -6.41 -8.56 15.60
C VAL A 267 -7.49 -7.54 15.90
N THR A 268 -7.30 -6.76 16.95
CA THR A 268 -8.29 -5.77 17.41
C THR A 268 -7.79 -4.35 17.15
N PRO A 269 -8.40 -3.60 16.19
CA PRO A 269 -8.09 -2.18 15.99
C PRO A 269 -8.42 -1.35 17.23
N VAL A 270 -7.48 -0.52 17.67
CA VAL A 270 -7.68 0.44 18.78
C VAL A 270 -8.66 1.55 18.37
N ARG A 271 -8.67 1.89 17.09
CA ARG A 271 -9.53 2.92 16.48
C ARG A 271 -9.59 2.72 14.97
N ASP A 272 -10.49 3.44 14.30
CA ASP A 272 -10.53 3.52 12.83
C ASP A 272 -9.16 3.93 12.27
N PRO A 273 -8.78 3.43 11.08
CA PRO A 273 -7.57 3.87 10.38
C PRO A 273 -7.52 5.38 10.16
N VAL A 274 -6.33 5.92 10.26
CA VAL A 274 -6.06 7.35 10.03
C VAL A 274 -5.41 7.53 8.67
N VAL A 275 -6.01 8.37 7.82
CA VAL A 275 -5.42 8.84 6.56
C VAL A 275 -4.70 10.16 6.82
N VAL A 276 -3.38 10.19 6.62
CA VAL A 276 -2.51 11.32 6.96
C VAL A 276 -2.49 12.34 5.82
N ARG A 277 -3.48 13.24 5.79
CA ARG A 277 -3.71 14.23 4.71
C ARG A 277 -2.98 15.53 4.96
N GLN A 278 -1.65 15.48 4.99
CA GLN A 278 -0.84 16.68 5.19
C GLN A 278 0.45 16.63 4.36
N GLN A 279 1.03 17.80 4.13
CA GLN A 279 2.39 17.93 3.65
C GLN A 279 3.39 17.77 4.80
N PHE A 280 4.60 17.35 4.45
CA PHE A 280 5.74 17.25 5.35
C PHE A 280 6.89 18.04 4.75
N ASP A 281 7.64 18.79 5.55
CA ASP A 281 8.75 19.62 5.09
C ASP A 281 8.41 20.48 3.85
N GLY A 282 7.16 20.99 3.80
CA GLY A 282 6.66 21.82 2.72
C GLY A 282 6.34 21.08 1.40
N GLY A 283 6.34 19.75 1.39
CA GLY A 283 6.05 18.95 0.21
C GLY A 283 5.17 17.74 0.46
N TRP A 284 4.69 17.14 -0.61
CA TRP A 284 3.97 15.88 -0.57
C TRP A 284 4.95 14.71 -0.63
N PRO A 285 4.86 13.72 0.29
CA PRO A 285 5.73 12.52 0.27
C PRO A 285 5.48 11.62 -0.94
N SER A 286 4.24 11.57 -1.40
CA SER A 286 3.73 10.78 -2.52
C SER A 286 2.49 11.45 -3.10
N ASP A 287 1.91 10.91 -4.15
CA ASP A 287 0.55 11.20 -4.63
C ASP A 287 -0.53 10.41 -3.88
N HIS A 288 -0.13 9.48 -3.02
CA HIS A 288 -0.96 8.82 -2.02
C HIS A 288 -0.72 9.40 -0.64
N TYR A 289 -1.77 9.41 0.18
CA TYR A 289 -1.67 9.67 1.61
C TYR A 289 -1.31 8.39 2.36
N PRO A 290 -0.39 8.42 3.31
CA PRO A 290 -0.18 7.30 4.21
C PRO A 290 -1.46 6.97 4.98
N VAL A 291 -1.70 5.68 5.19
CA VAL A 291 -2.77 5.17 6.05
C VAL A 291 -2.15 4.34 7.16
N PHE A 292 -2.55 4.56 8.40
CA PHE A 292 -2.10 3.74 9.51
C PHE A 292 -3.24 3.32 10.43
N MET A 293 -3.03 2.22 11.14
CA MET A 293 -3.94 1.66 12.14
C MET A 293 -3.12 1.14 13.32
N ASP A 294 -3.59 1.44 14.53
CA ASP A 294 -3.04 0.85 15.75
C ASP A 294 -3.88 -0.38 16.11
N VAL A 295 -3.23 -1.52 16.37
CA VAL A 295 -3.89 -2.79 16.68
C VAL A 295 -3.31 -3.44 17.93
N VAL A 296 -4.12 -4.21 18.64
CA VAL A 296 -3.70 -5.14 19.69
C VAL A 296 -3.86 -6.55 19.15
N LEU A 297 -2.94 -7.44 19.49
CA LEU A 297 -3.01 -8.87 19.18
C LEU A 297 -3.55 -9.60 20.43
N GLU A 298 -4.63 -10.37 20.26
CA GLU A 298 -5.32 -11.12 21.32
C GLU A 298 -5.07 -12.62 21.19
#